data_4a92a8cda91b81316bffc174e9ee5fff
#
_entry.id   4a92a8cda91b81316bffc174e9ee5fff
#
_cell.length_a   1.000
_cell.length_b   1.000
_cell.length_c   1.000
_cell.angle_alpha   90.00
_cell.angle_beta   90.00
_cell.angle_gamma   90.00
#
_symmetry.space_group_name_H-M   'P 1'
#
loop_
_entity.id
_entity.type
_entity.pdbx_description
1 polymer ?
#
loop_
_entity_poly.entity_id
_entity_poly.type
_entity_poly.pdbx_seq_one_letter_code
_entity_poly.pdbx_strand_id
1 'polypeptide(L)'
;PGDLLLSPGGEIRVEVEILGPSWSRPDKVELFSNGVSIRNASISKTDARRPGSKWKRTWIIPKPSHDIHLAAAATGRSEAFPFHPIARTYQPATPDWQPYIFGSSGAVWVDGDGDGKPTSARRHAAWIADSVEDSLDAVIGKLASCDEAVAAQAASVLDDRGVDIESAKARRRIEDGSEAVRLGFRSYLEAKRLSSAALEAADAGEK
;
A
#
# COMPACT_ATOMS: atom_id res chain seq x y z
N PRO A 1 1.73 15.30 8.72
CA PRO A 1 2.23 14.46 7.62
C PRO A 1 3.73 14.64 7.46
N GLY A 2 4.47 13.55 7.20
CA GLY A 2 5.93 13.56 7.14
C GLY A 2 6.64 13.41 8.48
N ASP A 3 5.90 13.36 9.58
CA ASP A 3 6.47 13.17 10.91
C ASP A 3 6.90 11.70 11.11
N LEU A 4 7.94 11.51 11.92
CA LEU A 4 8.39 10.20 12.38
C LEU A 4 7.91 9.96 13.81
N LEU A 5 7.10 8.94 14.00
CA LEU A 5 6.70 8.47 15.32
C LEU A 5 7.71 7.48 15.85
N LEU A 6 8.42 7.88 16.88
CA LEU A 6 9.24 6.94 17.67
C LEU A 6 8.31 6.12 18.56
N SER A 7 8.19 4.82 18.30
CA SER A 7 7.29 3.95 19.05
C SER A 7 8.02 3.23 20.18
N PRO A 8 7.92 3.67 21.43
CA PRO A 8 8.56 3.00 22.57
C PRO A 8 7.81 1.76 23.07
N GLY A 9 6.54 1.55 22.63
CA GLY A 9 5.66 0.50 23.14
C GLY A 9 5.42 -0.67 22.17
N GLY A 10 4.68 -1.69 22.60
CA GLY A 10 4.29 -2.85 21.79
C GLY A 10 3.12 -2.61 20.86
N GLU A 11 2.42 -1.48 20.98
CA GLU A 11 1.22 -1.13 20.21
C GLU A 11 1.26 0.32 19.76
N ILE A 12 0.71 0.57 18.58
CA ILE A 12 0.54 1.90 18.01
C ILE A 12 -0.94 2.24 18.00
N ARG A 13 -1.26 3.42 18.54
CA ARG A 13 -2.61 3.96 18.55
C ARG A 13 -2.79 4.96 17.40
N VAL A 14 -3.62 4.61 16.44
CA VAL A 14 -3.88 5.42 15.25
C VAL A 14 -5.29 5.99 15.33
N GLU A 15 -5.39 7.30 15.53
CA GLU A 15 -6.67 8.02 15.46
C GLU A 15 -6.85 8.56 14.05
N VAL A 16 -7.99 8.22 13.41
CA VAL A 16 -8.36 8.70 12.08
C VAL A 16 -9.68 9.43 12.19
N GLU A 17 -9.72 10.64 11.64
CA GLU A 17 -10.93 11.46 11.55
C GLU A 17 -11.14 11.90 10.09
N ILE A 18 -12.37 11.73 9.59
CA ILE A 18 -12.76 12.14 8.26
C ILE A 18 -13.61 13.41 8.35
N LEU A 19 -13.08 14.47 7.76
CA LEU A 19 -13.74 15.78 7.70
C LEU A 19 -14.23 16.06 6.28
N GLY A 20 -15.36 16.73 6.17
CA GLY A 20 -15.83 17.15 4.86
C GLY A 20 -17.13 17.95 4.90
N PRO A 21 -17.47 18.67 3.81
CA PRO A 21 -18.72 19.41 3.68
C PRO A 21 -19.90 18.46 3.47
N SER A 22 -21.14 18.94 3.64
CA SER A 22 -22.37 18.15 3.56
C SER A 22 -22.57 17.45 2.20
N TRP A 23 -22.00 17.98 1.14
CA TRP A 23 -22.11 17.42 -0.21
C TRP A 23 -21.06 16.33 -0.52
N SER A 24 -19.95 16.30 0.19
CA SER A 24 -18.99 15.20 0.08
C SER A 24 -19.46 14.03 0.94
N ARG A 25 -19.80 12.90 0.32
CA ARG A 25 -20.41 11.75 1.00
C ARG A 25 -19.53 10.52 0.89
N PRO A 26 -18.40 10.48 1.63
CA PRO A 26 -17.59 9.27 1.68
C PRO A 26 -18.39 8.15 2.37
N ASP A 27 -18.22 6.91 1.92
CA ASP A 27 -18.87 5.73 2.46
C ASP A 27 -17.90 4.70 3.03
N LYS A 28 -16.61 4.82 2.71
CA LYS A 28 -15.55 3.91 3.16
C LYS A 28 -14.34 4.68 3.66
N VAL A 29 -13.72 4.14 4.71
CA VAL A 29 -12.41 4.58 5.24
C VAL A 29 -11.48 3.38 5.26
N GLU A 30 -10.23 3.58 4.85
CA GLU A 30 -9.18 2.58 4.90
C GLU A 30 -7.93 3.17 5.55
N LEU A 31 -7.24 2.36 6.35
CA LEU A 31 -5.90 2.64 6.85
C LEU A 31 -4.91 1.74 6.11
N PHE A 32 -3.91 2.36 5.52
CA PHE A 32 -2.86 1.69 4.78
C PHE A 32 -1.56 1.69 5.58
N SER A 33 -0.86 0.58 5.54
CA SER A 33 0.53 0.43 5.98
C SER A 33 1.38 0.03 4.79
N ASN A 34 2.38 0.85 4.45
CA ASN A 34 3.24 0.62 3.28
C ASN A 34 2.48 0.34 1.97
N GLY A 35 1.29 0.97 1.80
CA GLY A 35 0.43 0.79 0.64
C GLY A 35 -0.57 -0.37 0.72
N VAL A 36 -0.49 -1.22 1.74
CA VAL A 36 -1.44 -2.33 1.97
C VAL A 36 -2.53 -1.92 2.94
N SER A 37 -3.80 -2.16 2.59
CA SER A 37 -4.95 -1.86 3.46
C SER A 37 -4.98 -2.81 4.64
N ILE A 38 -4.73 -2.29 5.85
CA ILE A 38 -4.67 -3.08 7.09
C ILE A 38 -5.93 -2.96 7.95
N ARG A 39 -6.72 -1.90 7.77
CA ARG A 39 -8.00 -1.67 8.45
C ARG A 39 -8.97 -0.96 7.51
N ASN A 40 -10.24 -1.27 7.65
CA ASN A 40 -11.30 -0.55 6.94
C ASN A 40 -12.52 -0.36 7.82
N ALA A 41 -13.36 0.59 7.44
CA ALA A 41 -14.66 0.83 8.05
C ALA A 41 -15.61 1.50 7.06
N SER A 42 -16.90 1.30 7.25
CA SER A 42 -17.94 2.02 6.51
C SER A 42 -18.38 3.27 7.28
N ILE A 43 -18.71 4.32 6.54
CA ILE A 43 -19.34 5.53 7.06
C ILE A 43 -20.85 5.40 6.80
N SER A 44 -21.66 5.63 7.84
CA SER A 44 -23.13 5.56 7.67
C SER A 44 -23.62 6.66 6.71
N LYS A 45 -24.71 6.41 6.00
CA LYS A 45 -25.34 7.41 5.12
C LYS A 45 -25.73 8.70 5.87
N THR A 46 -26.09 8.59 7.14
CA THR A 46 -26.44 9.73 8.00
C THR A 46 -25.21 10.56 8.33
N ASP A 47 -24.12 9.93 8.75
CA ASP A 47 -22.88 10.61 9.12
C ASP A 47 -22.19 11.22 7.89
N ALA A 48 -22.21 10.52 6.77
CA ALA A 48 -21.70 11.02 5.50
C ALA A 48 -22.33 12.35 5.04
N ARG A 49 -23.57 12.65 5.44
CA ARG A 49 -24.30 13.90 5.11
C ARG A 49 -24.01 15.06 6.06
N ARG A 50 -23.40 14.80 7.23
CA ARG A 50 -23.08 15.87 8.18
C ARG A 50 -21.94 16.74 7.65
N PRO A 51 -21.97 18.06 7.84
CA PRO A 51 -20.79 18.90 7.67
C PRO A 51 -19.81 18.67 8.85
N GLY A 52 -18.52 18.88 8.61
CA GLY A 52 -17.48 18.72 9.63
C GLY A 52 -17.05 17.25 9.78
N SER A 53 -16.98 16.77 11.03
CA SER A 53 -16.56 15.38 11.32
C SER A 53 -17.65 14.39 10.91
N LYS A 54 -17.32 13.55 9.92
CA LYS A 54 -18.20 12.53 9.37
C LYS A 54 -17.97 11.16 9.99
N TRP A 55 -16.75 10.92 10.43
CA TRP A 55 -16.36 9.67 11.03
C TRP A 55 -15.08 9.85 11.81
N LYS A 56 -14.99 9.17 12.95
CA LYS A 56 -13.80 9.17 13.80
C LYS A 56 -13.66 7.83 14.48
N ARG A 57 -12.46 7.27 14.45
CA ARG A 57 -12.13 6.01 15.13
C ARG A 57 -10.66 5.95 15.49
N THR A 58 -10.37 5.24 16.57
CA THR A 58 -9.03 4.82 16.94
C THR A 58 -8.86 3.34 16.61
N TRP A 59 -7.81 3.01 15.88
CA TRP A 59 -7.35 1.64 15.68
C TRP A 59 -6.09 1.39 16.50
N ILE A 60 -5.95 0.18 16.99
CA ILE A 60 -4.73 -0.30 17.60
C ILE A 60 -4.09 -1.29 16.64
N ILE A 61 -2.81 -1.08 16.35
CA ILE A 61 -2.01 -1.96 15.52
C ILE A 61 -0.76 -2.38 16.31
N PRO A 62 -0.25 -3.62 16.14
CA PRO A 62 0.99 -4.03 16.79
C PRO A 62 2.15 -3.19 16.25
N LYS A 63 3.18 -2.99 17.06
CA LYS A 63 4.43 -2.37 16.62
C LYS A 63 5.05 -3.25 15.53
N PRO A 64 5.37 -2.71 14.34
CA PRO A 64 6.09 -3.47 13.32
C PRO A 64 7.54 -3.72 13.73
N SER A 65 8.15 -4.75 13.13
CA SER A 65 9.58 -5.06 13.32
C SER A 65 10.52 -4.25 12.44
N HIS A 66 9.96 -3.44 11.54
CA HIS A 66 10.65 -2.55 10.60
C HIS A 66 9.83 -1.29 10.41
N ASP A 67 10.40 -0.28 9.80
CA ASP A 67 9.71 0.98 9.56
C ASP A 67 8.55 0.81 8.59
N ILE A 68 7.47 1.49 8.91
CA ILE A 68 6.29 1.59 8.05
C ILE A 68 5.87 3.04 7.91
N HIS A 69 5.13 3.33 6.86
CA HIS A 69 4.35 4.55 6.76
C HIS A 69 2.86 4.23 6.78
N LEU A 70 2.13 5.04 7.53
CA LEU A 70 0.68 4.95 7.65
C LEU A 70 0.01 6.07 6.88
N ALA A 71 -1.02 5.76 6.12
CA ALA A 71 -1.89 6.74 5.48
C ALA A 71 -3.35 6.28 5.60
N ALA A 72 -4.26 7.23 5.80
CA ALA A 72 -5.69 6.96 5.77
C ALA A 72 -6.32 7.53 4.50
N ALA A 73 -7.23 6.79 3.88
CA ALA A 73 -8.01 7.25 2.75
C ALA A 73 -9.51 7.09 3.02
N ALA A 74 -10.28 8.07 2.58
CA ALA A 74 -11.73 8.01 2.54
C ALA A 74 -12.20 8.06 1.09
N THR A 75 -13.08 7.13 0.73
CA THR A 75 -13.64 7.03 -0.61
C THR A 75 -15.16 7.02 -0.57
N GLY A 76 -15.80 7.32 -1.68
CA GLY A 76 -17.25 7.23 -1.83
C GLY A 76 -17.68 7.50 -3.26
N ARG A 77 -18.88 7.07 -3.60
CA ARG A 77 -19.48 7.40 -4.90
C ARG A 77 -19.82 8.89 -4.92
N SER A 78 -19.45 9.57 -5.99
CA SER A 78 -19.88 10.93 -6.23
C SER A 78 -21.37 10.94 -6.56
N GLU A 79 -22.16 11.68 -5.79
CA GLU A 79 -23.51 12.05 -6.22
C GLU A 79 -23.43 13.33 -7.04
N ALA A 80 -23.97 13.27 -8.25
CA ALA A 80 -23.90 14.40 -9.21
C ALA A 80 -24.72 15.63 -8.80
N PHE A 81 -25.42 15.59 -7.67
CA PHE A 81 -26.30 16.67 -7.24
C PHE A 81 -26.03 17.07 -5.76
N PRO A 82 -26.10 18.34 -5.40
CA PRO A 82 -26.50 19.52 -6.20
C PRO A 82 -25.32 20.22 -6.91
N PHE A 83 -24.14 19.67 -6.84
CA PHE A 83 -22.90 20.32 -7.29
C PHE A 83 -22.48 19.76 -8.63
N HIS A 84 -22.20 20.62 -9.54
CA HIS A 84 -21.70 20.50 -10.89
C HIS A 84 -21.33 19.08 -11.32
N PRO A 85 -21.99 18.51 -12.36
CA PRO A 85 -21.49 17.30 -12.96
C PRO A 85 -20.03 17.53 -13.31
N ILE A 86 -19.14 16.73 -12.71
CA ILE A 86 -17.73 16.76 -13.09
C ILE A 86 -17.71 16.44 -14.57
N ALA A 87 -17.22 17.39 -15.38
CA ALA A 87 -17.13 17.20 -16.83
C ALA A 87 -16.39 15.88 -17.10
N ARG A 88 -16.89 15.06 -18.03
CA ARG A 88 -16.18 13.88 -18.49
C ARG A 88 -14.80 14.32 -18.94
N THR A 89 -13.79 13.74 -18.34
CA THR A 89 -12.43 13.94 -18.79
C THR A 89 -12.32 13.46 -20.24
N TYR A 90 -11.76 14.29 -21.09
CA TYR A 90 -11.55 13.98 -22.50
C TYR A 90 -10.40 12.97 -22.63
N GLN A 91 -10.59 11.77 -22.08
CA GLN A 91 -9.64 10.68 -22.25
C GLN A 91 -10.31 9.57 -23.05
N PRO A 92 -9.93 9.37 -24.31
CA PRO A 92 -10.48 8.29 -25.15
C PRO A 92 -10.32 6.90 -24.55
N ALA A 93 -9.30 6.74 -23.67
CA ALA A 93 -8.97 5.48 -23.00
C ALA A 93 -9.89 5.16 -21.79
N THR A 94 -10.78 6.06 -21.36
CA THR A 94 -11.64 5.85 -20.20
C THR A 94 -13.10 6.10 -20.54
N PRO A 95 -13.75 5.25 -21.36
CA PRO A 95 -15.13 5.44 -21.81
C PRO A 95 -16.14 5.40 -20.65
N ASP A 96 -15.84 4.72 -19.57
CA ASP A 96 -16.73 4.47 -18.43
C ASP A 96 -16.29 5.24 -17.17
N TRP A 97 -15.84 6.47 -17.34
CA TRP A 97 -15.45 7.28 -16.20
C TRP A 97 -16.63 7.55 -15.26
N GLN A 98 -16.49 7.11 -14.00
CA GLN A 98 -17.42 7.41 -12.92
C GLN A 98 -16.71 8.29 -11.89
N PRO A 99 -17.28 9.48 -11.58
CA PRO A 99 -16.71 10.32 -10.54
C PRO A 99 -16.84 9.64 -9.18
N TYR A 100 -15.81 9.73 -8.37
CA TYR A 100 -15.84 9.27 -6.98
C TYR A 100 -15.19 10.30 -6.06
N ILE A 101 -15.58 10.25 -4.79
CA ILE A 101 -14.98 11.06 -3.74
C ILE A 101 -13.72 10.34 -3.27
N PHE A 102 -12.64 11.08 -3.19
CA PHE A 102 -11.39 10.60 -2.63
C PHE A 102 -10.76 11.68 -1.77
N GLY A 103 -10.31 11.30 -0.59
CA GLY A 103 -9.49 12.14 0.27
C GLY A 103 -8.50 11.25 1.02
N SER A 104 -7.26 11.69 1.14
CA SER A 104 -6.24 10.97 1.90
C SER A 104 -5.52 11.90 2.87
N SER A 105 -4.99 11.31 3.93
CA SER A 105 -3.98 11.96 4.75
C SER A 105 -2.63 11.98 4.01
N GLY A 106 -1.69 12.79 4.48
CA GLY A 106 -0.28 12.54 4.22
C GLY A 106 0.20 11.31 5.00
N ALA A 107 1.37 10.79 4.63
CA ALA A 107 2.00 9.69 5.32
C ALA A 107 2.54 10.13 6.70
N VAL A 108 2.42 9.25 7.69
CA VAL A 108 3.09 9.33 8.98
C VAL A 108 4.03 8.13 9.08
N TRP A 109 5.30 8.38 9.29
CA TRP A 109 6.29 7.33 9.48
C TRP A 109 6.26 6.80 10.91
N VAL A 110 6.50 5.51 11.04
CA VAL A 110 6.65 4.83 12.33
C VAL A 110 8.00 4.15 12.33
N ASP A 111 8.83 4.53 13.27
CA ASP A 111 10.12 3.91 13.55
C ASP A 111 9.88 2.55 14.23
N GLY A 112 9.95 1.50 13.45
CA GLY A 112 9.73 0.13 13.90
C GLY A 112 10.98 -0.49 14.50
N ASP A 113 12.16 -0.23 13.94
CA ASP A 113 13.43 -0.80 14.37
C ASP A 113 14.14 0.04 15.44
N GLY A 114 13.74 1.28 15.67
CA GLY A 114 14.21 2.13 16.77
C GLY A 114 15.51 2.87 16.45
N ASP A 115 15.85 3.03 15.18
CA ASP A 115 17.09 3.73 14.76
C ASP A 115 16.92 5.26 14.67
N GLY A 116 15.71 5.78 14.84
CA GLY A 116 15.38 7.20 14.79
C GLY A 116 15.32 7.80 13.39
N LYS A 117 15.26 6.99 12.33
CA LYS A 117 15.24 7.42 10.93
C LYS A 117 14.18 6.67 10.14
N PRO A 118 13.51 7.30 9.17
CA PRO A 118 12.57 6.60 8.30
C PRO A 118 13.33 5.76 7.26
N THR A 119 13.07 4.46 7.23
CA THR A 119 13.63 3.52 6.26
C THR A 119 12.54 2.97 5.36
N SER A 120 12.69 3.13 4.04
CA SER A 120 11.70 2.61 3.09
C SER A 120 11.74 1.09 3.01
N ALA A 121 10.60 0.48 2.64
CA ALA A 121 10.50 -0.97 2.42
C ALA A 121 11.57 -1.48 1.44
N ARG A 122 11.88 -0.73 0.37
CA ARG A 122 12.94 -1.09 -0.58
C ARG A 122 14.33 -1.10 0.05
N ARG A 123 14.63 -0.09 0.89
CA ARG A 123 15.94 -0.03 1.56
C ARG A 123 16.08 -1.15 2.58
N HIS A 124 15.01 -1.44 3.32
CA HIS A 124 14.97 -2.55 4.27
C HIS A 124 15.15 -3.89 3.55
N ALA A 125 14.46 -4.10 2.43
CA ALA A 125 14.61 -5.28 1.59
C ALA A 125 16.04 -5.45 1.05
N ALA A 126 16.67 -4.35 0.58
CA ALA A 126 18.04 -4.37 0.11
C ALA A 126 19.03 -4.76 1.24
N TRP A 127 18.86 -4.22 2.45
CA TRP A 127 19.68 -4.63 3.60
C TRP A 127 19.53 -6.10 3.96
N ILE A 128 18.30 -6.64 3.88
CA ILE A 128 18.07 -8.07 4.07
C ILE A 128 18.85 -8.88 3.02
N ALA A 129 18.73 -8.53 1.75
CA ALA A 129 19.42 -9.22 0.66
C ALA A 129 20.95 -9.15 0.81
N ASP A 130 21.50 -7.95 1.08
CA ASP A 130 22.94 -7.76 1.32
C ASP A 130 23.46 -8.62 2.49
N SER A 131 22.67 -8.74 3.55
CA SER A 131 23.06 -9.48 4.75
C SER A 131 23.19 -10.99 4.55
N VAL A 132 22.72 -11.52 3.41
CA VAL A 132 22.73 -12.96 3.08
C VAL A 132 23.19 -13.21 1.63
N GLU A 133 23.96 -12.28 1.06
CA GLU A 133 24.57 -12.40 -0.26
C GLU A 133 23.57 -12.83 -1.34
N ASP A 134 22.39 -12.21 -1.35
CA ASP A 134 21.28 -12.47 -2.28
C ASP A 134 20.76 -13.93 -2.32
N SER A 135 21.06 -14.72 -1.30
CA SER A 135 20.52 -16.07 -1.19
C SER A 135 19.01 -16.05 -1.00
N LEU A 136 18.25 -16.49 -2.01
CA LEU A 136 16.77 -16.49 -1.96
C LEU A 136 16.22 -17.22 -0.72
N ASP A 137 16.76 -18.38 -0.38
CA ASP A 137 16.32 -19.15 0.78
C ASP A 137 16.53 -18.40 2.10
N ALA A 138 17.67 -17.72 2.23
CA ALA A 138 18.00 -16.95 3.42
C ALA A 138 17.20 -15.62 3.48
N VAL A 139 16.98 -14.96 2.34
CA VAL A 139 16.11 -13.79 2.24
C VAL A 139 14.68 -14.13 2.67
N ILE A 140 14.08 -15.21 2.15
CA ILE A 140 12.74 -15.66 2.54
C ILE A 140 12.66 -15.91 4.04
N GLY A 141 13.70 -16.54 4.64
CA GLY A 141 13.76 -16.75 6.08
C GLY A 141 13.72 -15.45 6.88
N LYS A 142 14.46 -14.42 6.46
CA LYS A 142 14.49 -13.12 7.13
C LYS A 142 13.21 -12.31 6.92
N LEU A 143 12.53 -12.48 5.79
CA LEU A 143 11.24 -11.83 5.50
C LEU A 143 10.08 -12.35 6.35
N ALA A 144 10.25 -13.43 7.12
CA ALA A 144 9.18 -14.00 7.95
C ALA A 144 8.57 -13.00 8.96
N SER A 145 9.33 -12.00 9.39
CA SER A 145 8.89 -10.94 10.31
C SER A 145 8.54 -9.62 9.61
N CYS A 146 8.60 -9.58 8.28
CA CYS A 146 8.32 -8.39 7.49
C CYS A 146 6.91 -8.43 6.90
N ASP A 147 6.45 -7.28 6.43
CA ASP A 147 5.18 -7.15 5.73
C ASP A 147 5.29 -7.47 4.22
N GLU A 148 4.13 -7.48 3.56
CA GLU A 148 4.00 -7.73 2.13
C GLU A 148 4.80 -6.72 1.29
N ALA A 149 4.87 -5.46 1.71
CA ALA A 149 5.55 -4.43 0.96
C ALA A 149 7.07 -4.64 0.95
N VAL A 150 7.66 -5.01 2.09
CA VAL A 150 9.09 -5.38 2.17
C VAL A 150 9.35 -6.64 1.34
N ALA A 151 8.45 -7.62 1.37
CA ALA A 151 8.58 -8.84 0.58
C ALA A 151 8.51 -8.57 -0.94
N ALA A 152 7.60 -7.69 -1.39
CA ALA A 152 7.51 -7.28 -2.79
C ALA A 152 8.78 -6.53 -3.24
N GLN A 153 9.31 -5.64 -2.40
CA GLN A 153 10.56 -4.96 -2.69
C GLN A 153 11.76 -5.90 -2.68
N ALA A 154 11.77 -6.93 -1.83
CA ALA A 154 12.82 -7.94 -1.85
C ALA A 154 12.80 -8.76 -3.15
N ALA A 155 11.62 -9.12 -3.66
CA ALA A 155 11.48 -9.74 -4.98
C ALA A 155 12.07 -8.86 -6.08
N SER A 156 11.76 -7.55 -6.08
CA SER A 156 12.33 -6.59 -7.03
C SER A 156 13.86 -6.50 -6.91
N VAL A 157 14.39 -6.40 -5.70
CA VAL A 157 15.85 -6.30 -5.46
C VAL A 157 16.57 -7.55 -5.96
N LEU A 158 16.03 -8.73 -5.68
CA LEU A 158 16.62 -10.00 -6.12
C LEU A 158 16.59 -10.13 -7.65
N ASP A 159 15.46 -9.78 -8.27
CA ASP A 159 15.33 -9.81 -9.73
C ASP A 159 16.28 -8.83 -10.42
N ASP A 160 16.39 -7.59 -9.92
CA ASP A 160 17.34 -6.56 -10.41
C ASP A 160 18.80 -7.04 -10.31
N ARG A 161 19.11 -7.92 -9.36
CA ARG A 161 20.44 -8.53 -9.15
C ARG A 161 20.66 -9.84 -9.92
N GLY A 162 19.67 -10.25 -10.71
CA GLY A 162 19.76 -11.44 -11.57
C GLY A 162 19.49 -12.75 -10.84
N VAL A 163 18.90 -12.72 -9.63
CA VAL A 163 18.48 -13.95 -8.95
C VAL A 163 17.21 -14.47 -9.62
N ASP A 164 17.23 -15.72 -10.05
CA ASP A 164 16.08 -16.36 -10.69
C ASP A 164 14.98 -16.68 -9.66
N ILE A 165 14.06 -15.73 -9.48
CA ILE A 165 12.90 -15.87 -8.60
C ILE A 165 11.70 -16.58 -9.27
N GLU A 166 11.80 -16.88 -10.57
CA GLU A 166 10.72 -17.52 -11.34
C GLU A 166 10.92 -19.02 -11.58
N SER A 167 12.09 -19.58 -11.25
CA SER A 167 12.36 -21.01 -11.37
C SER A 167 11.39 -21.85 -10.53
N ALA A 168 11.21 -23.10 -10.93
CA ALA A 168 10.37 -24.05 -10.19
C ALA A 168 10.82 -24.24 -8.73
N LYS A 169 12.13 -24.15 -8.47
CA LYS A 169 12.70 -24.20 -7.13
C LYS A 169 12.33 -22.95 -6.34
N ALA A 170 12.54 -21.77 -6.92
CA ALA A 170 12.21 -20.50 -6.29
C ALA A 170 10.72 -20.42 -5.93
N ARG A 171 9.82 -20.76 -6.86
CA ARG A 171 8.37 -20.76 -6.62
C ARG A 171 7.98 -21.64 -5.44
N ARG A 172 8.55 -22.84 -5.31
CA ARG A 172 8.29 -23.71 -4.16
C ARG A 172 8.72 -23.05 -2.85
N ARG A 173 9.91 -22.44 -2.82
CA ARG A 173 10.43 -21.77 -1.62
C ARG A 173 9.59 -20.56 -1.23
N ILE A 174 9.09 -19.79 -2.21
CA ILE A 174 8.18 -18.66 -1.97
C ILE A 174 6.85 -19.16 -1.40
N GLU A 175 6.28 -20.23 -1.96
CA GLU A 175 5.03 -20.83 -1.46
C GLU A 175 5.16 -21.40 -0.04
N ASP A 176 6.33 -21.92 0.34
CA ASP A 176 6.65 -22.37 1.71
C ASP A 176 6.86 -21.20 2.69
N GLY A 177 6.98 -19.97 2.20
CA GLY A 177 7.20 -18.77 3.00
C GLY A 177 5.95 -18.31 3.77
N SER A 178 6.11 -17.22 4.55
CA SER A 178 4.98 -16.57 5.22
C SER A 178 3.94 -16.03 4.22
N GLU A 179 2.74 -15.71 4.69
CA GLU A 179 1.71 -15.11 3.84
C GLU A 179 2.19 -13.80 3.20
N ALA A 180 2.88 -12.95 3.96
CA ALA A 180 3.47 -11.72 3.45
C ALA A 180 4.48 -11.97 2.33
N VAL A 181 5.30 -13.02 2.43
CA VAL A 181 6.24 -13.42 1.37
C VAL A 181 5.49 -13.84 0.12
N ARG A 182 4.51 -14.74 0.24
CA ARG A 182 3.73 -15.21 -0.90
C ARG A 182 3.01 -14.07 -1.62
N LEU A 183 2.35 -13.19 -0.86
CA LEU A 183 1.62 -12.06 -1.41
C LEU A 183 2.58 -11.04 -2.06
N GLY A 184 3.67 -10.68 -1.39
CA GLY A 184 4.62 -9.70 -1.89
C GLY A 184 5.32 -10.14 -3.18
N PHE A 185 5.82 -11.37 -3.24
CA PHE A 185 6.44 -11.89 -4.46
C PHE A 185 5.43 -12.01 -5.61
N ARG A 186 4.19 -12.43 -5.32
CA ARG A 186 3.12 -12.49 -6.32
C ARG A 186 2.78 -11.10 -6.86
N SER A 187 2.61 -10.11 -6.00
CA SER A 187 2.31 -8.73 -6.38
C SER A 187 3.40 -8.15 -7.28
N TYR A 188 4.68 -8.41 -6.95
CA TYR A 188 5.80 -7.99 -7.80
C TYR A 188 5.79 -8.66 -9.18
N LEU A 189 5.66 -9.98 -9.23
CA LEU A 189 5.68 -10.74 -10.50
C LEU A 189 4.49 -10.36 -11.40
N GLU A 190 3.33 -10.10 -10.82
CA GLU A 190 2.16 -9.63 -11.58
C GLU A 190 2.41 -8.22 -12.15
N ALA A 191 2.92 -7.29 -11.35
CA ALA A 191 3.26 -5.94 -11.80
C ALA A 191 4.32 -5.96 -12.92
N LYS A 192 5.35 -6.79 -12.79
CA LYS A 192 6.39 -7.00 -13.80
C LYS A 192 5.78 -7.48 -15.11
N ARG A 193 4.90 -8.50 -15.06
CA ARG A 193 4.22 -9.06 -16.24
C ARG A 193 3.34 -8.00 -16.93
N LEU A 194 2.56 -7.24 -16.16
CA LEU A 194 1.70 -6.19 -16.71
C LEU A 194 2.52 -5.07 -17.37
N SER A 195 3.62 -4.68 -16.75
CA SER A 195 4.53 -3.68 -17.32
C SER A 195 5.16 -4.14 -18.64
N SER A 196 5.64 -5.39 -18.70
CA SER A 196 6.20 -5.96 -19.93
C SER A 196 5.16 -6.03 -21.06
N ALA A 197 3.95 -6.48 -20.76
CA ALA A 197 2.86 -6.54 -21.76
C ALA A 197 2.46 -5.14 -22.27
N ALA A 198 2.48 -4.13 -21.40
CA ALA A 198 2.19 -2.75 -21.80
C ALA A 198 3.28 -2.17 -22.72
N LEU A 199 4.54 -2.46 -22.46
CA LEU A 199 5.66 -2.04 -23.31
C LEU A 199 5.58 -2.72 -24.69
N GLU A 200 5.33 -4.03 -24.74
CA GLU A 200 5.17 -4.77 -26.01
C GLU A 200 3.99 -4.23 -26.85
N ALA A 201 2.88 -3.87 -26.19
CA ALA A 201 1.73 -3.28 -26.87
C ALA A 201 2.03 -1.89 -27.42
N ALA A 202 2.81 -1.06 -26.70
CA ALA A 202 3.24 0.25 -27.17
C ALA A 202 4.14 0.14 -28.41
N ASP A 203 5.13 -0.75 -28.38
CA ASP A 203 6.06 -0.99 -29.50
C ASP A 203 5.32 -1.55 -30.76
N ALA A 204 4.26 -2.33 -30.56
CA ALA A 204 3.44 -2.85 -31.66
C ALA A 204 2.53 -1.81 -32.28
N GLY A 205 2.13 -0.76 -31.52
CA GLY A 205 1.27 0.34 -31.99
C GLY A 205 2.01 1.43 -32.79
N GLU A 206 3.34 1.48 -32.71
CA GLU A 206 4.18 2.43 -33.46
C GLU A 206 4.63 1.90 -34.85
N LYS A 207 4.26 0.69 -35.22
CA LYS A 207 4.52 0.08 -36.54
C LYS A 207 3.29 0.07 -37.43
#